data_879ca906abc1606eecab899776e52802
#
_entry.id   879ca906abc1606eecab899776e52802
#
_cell.length_a   1.000
_cell.length_b   1.000
_cell.length_c   1.000
_cell.angle_alpha   90.00
_cell.angle_beta   90.00
_cell.angle_gamma   90.00
#
_symmetry.space_group_name_H-M   'P 1'
#
loop_
_entity.id
_entity.type
_entity.pdbx_description
1 polymer ?
#
loop_
_entity_poly.entity_id
_entity_poly.type
_entity_poly.pdbx_seq_one_letter_code
_entity_poly.pdbx_strand_id
1 'polypeptide(L)'
;MKKVNQAIPKVTGKPVYTDDLAPKDCLVVKVLRSPHAHALIKNIDSARAMKVPGMVAVFTYEDCPNERFTMAGQTYPEPSPYDRLILDQRVRFVGDAVAIVAGETKEAVDRAMKMIKVEYEVLTPLLDFRKAKDNDILVHPEENWRSLCNVGADNQRNLCASGKDEAGDVDQVLSECKYVVEQTYHTQANQQA
;
A
#
# COMPACT_ATOMS: atom_id res chain seq x y z
N MET A 1 43.73 -9.00 2.55
CA MET A 1 42.24 -9.09 2.61
C MET A 1 41.86 -10.51 3.00
N LYS A 2 41.21 -10.72 4.16
CA LYS A 2 40.67 -12.04 4.53
C LYS A 2 39.46 -12.29 3.62
N LYS A 3 39.50 -13.32 2.76
CA LYS A 3 38.31 -13.79 2.03
C LYS A 3 37.32 -14.32 3.05
N VAL A 4 36.21 -13.61 3.23
CA VAL A 4 35.07 -14.09 4.02
C VAL A 4 34.40 -15.19 3.20
N ASN A 5 34.71 -16.44 3.50
CA ASN A 5 34.09 -17.57 2.82
C ASN A 5 32.69 -17.84 3.42
N GLN A 6 31.68 -17.18 2.89
CA GLN A 6 30.29 -17.32 3.34
C GLN A 6 29.62 -18.62 2.85
N ALA A 7 30.25 -19.37 1.95
CA ALA A 7 29.65 -20.58 1.38
C ALA A 7 29.59 -21.74 2.39
N ILE A 8 30.68 -21.98 3.15
CA ILE A 8 30.76 -23.10 4.12
C ILE A 8 29.68 -23.01 5.20
N PRO A 9 29.46 -21.86 5.87
CA PRO A 9 28.37 -21.72 6.83
C PRO A 9 27.01 -22.05 6.20
N LYS A 10 26.74 -21.59 4.96
CA LYS A 10 25.46 -21.84 4.28
C LYS A 10 25.20 -23.31 4.01
N VAL A 11 26.18 -24.03 3.47
CA VAL A 11 26.01 -25.46 3.16
C VAL A 11 26.03 -26.36 4.42
N THR A 12 26.50 -25.86 5.56
CA THR A 12 26.49 -26.56 6.84
C THR A 12 25.31 -26.18 7.75
N GLY A 13 24.36 -25.36 7.28
CA GLY A 13 23.19 -24.96 8.05
C GLY A 13 23.48 -24.08 9.26
N LYS A 14 24.59 -23.34 9.25
CA LYS A 14 24.98 -22.45 10.35
C LYS A 14 24.41 -21.01 10.30
N PRO A 15 24.04 -20.46 9.13
CA PRO A 15 23.48 -19.12 9.09
C PRO A 15 22.16 -19.08 9.85
N VAL A 16 21.95 -18.00 10.58
CA VAL A 16 20.72 -17.71 11.31
C VAL A 16 19.96 -16.65 10.52
N TYR A 17 18.70 -16.91 10.21
CA TYR A 17 17.81 -16.02 9.50
C TYR A 17 16.80 -15.40 10.46
N THR A 18 16.03 -14.43 9.99
CA THR A 18 15.05 -13.70 10.81
C THR A 18 14.06 -14.65 11.51
N ASP A 19 13.58 -15.68 10.81
CA ASP A 19 12.63 -16.66 11.37
C ASP A 19 13.25 -17.51 12.48
N ASP A 20 14.56 -17.78 12.41
CA ASP A 20 15.29 -18.52 13.45
C ASP A 20 15.47 -17.70 14.73
N LEU A 21 15.39 -16.36 14.62
CA LEU A 21 15.52 -15.41 15.73
C LEU A 21 14.17 -15.05 16.37
N ALA A 22 13.06 -15.47 15.77
CA ALA A 22 11.73 -15.17 16.31
C ALA A 22 11.57 -15.82 17.71
N PRO A 23 11.12 -15.06 18.73
CA PRO A 23 10.81 -15.62 20.03
C PRO A 23 9.76 -16.72 19.92
N LYS A 24 9.92 -17.80 20.69
CA LYS A 24 9.02 -18.97 20.62
C LYS A 24 7.60 -18.69 21.13
N ASP A 25 7.45 -17.62 21.93
CA ASP A 25 6.23 -17.16 22.57
C ASP A 25 5.64 -15.92 21.91
N CYS A 26 6.11 -15.52 20.74
CA CYS A 26 5.53 -14.40 20.00
C CYS A 26 4.18 -14.78 19.41
N LEU A 27 3.29 -13.78 19.31
CA LEU A 27 2.02 -13.93 18.64
C LEU A 27 2.19 -14.02 17.12
N VAL A 28 1.33 -14.82 16.51
CA VAL A 28 1.18 -14.86 15.06
C VAL A 28 0.21 -13.76 14.65
N VAL A 29 0.65 -12.87 13.74
CA VAL A 29 -0.16 -11.77 13.22
C VAL A 29 -0.37 -11.95 11.73
N LYS A 30 -1.63 -11.82 11.29
CA LYS A 30 -1.99 -11.81 9.86
C LYS A 30 -2.90 -10.64 9.54
N VAL A 31 -2.89 -10.23 8.29
CA VAL A 31 -3.75 -9.15 7.78
C VAL A 31 -4.87 -9.75 6.94
N LEU A 32 -6.12 -9.47 7.34
CA LEU A 32 -7.28 -9.71 6.49
C LEU A 32 -7.29 -8.67 5.37
N ARG A 33 -7.46 -9.13 4.14
CA ARG A 33 -7.32 -8.28 2.96
C ARG A 33 -8.63 -8.19 2.19
N SER A 34 -8.86 -7.03 1.56
CA SER A 34 -10.03 -6.76 0.74
C SER A 34 -10.02 -7.57 -0.57
N PRO A 35 -11.15 -8.16 -0.96
CA PRO A 35 -11.35 -8.74 -2.29
C PRO A 35 -11.76 -7.68 -3.33
N HIS A 36 -12.07 -6.45 -2.90
CA HIS A 36 -12.57 -5.38 -3.76
C HIS A 36 -11.50 -4.36 -4.09
N ALA A 37 -11.55 -3.85 -5.32
CA ALA A 37 -10.64 -2.83 -5.82
C ALA A 37 -11.00 -1.42 -5.32
N HIS A 38 -12.27 -1.16 -4.98
CA HIS A 38 -12.73 0.07 -4.37
C HIS A 38 -14.04 -0.19 -3.62
N ALA A 39 -14.03 0.05 -2.32
CA ALA A 39 -15.23 -0.11 -1.49
C ALA A 39 -15.11 0.69 -0.18
N LEU A 40 -16.24 0.91 0.46
CA LEU A 40 -16.32 1.36 1.86
C LEU A 40 -16.68 0.16 2.74
N ILE A 41 -15.96 -0.02 3.83
CA ILE A 41 -16.30 -0.98 4.87
C ILE A 41 -17.43 -0.39 5.70
N LYS A 42 -18.59 -1.09 5.71
CA LYS A 42 -19.76 -0.68 6.49
C LYS A 42 -19.75 -1.29 7.87
N ASN A 43 -19.29 -2.54 7.97
CA ASN A 43 -19.25 -3.27 9.24
C ASN A 43 -18.20 -4.39 9.18
N ILE A 44 -17.57 -4.67 10.32
CA ILE A 44 -16.68 -5.83 10.52
C ILE A 44 -17.15 -6.60 11.74
N ASP A 45 -17.78 -7.76 11.55
CA ASP A 45 -18.15 -8.66 12.65
C ASP A 45 -17.03 -9.67 12.92
N SER A 46 -16.29 -9.43 13.99
CA SER A 46 -15.22 -10.31 14.51
C SER A 46 -15.66 -11.16 15.72
N ALA A 47 -16.92 -11.07 16.17
CA ALA A 47 -17.37 -11.69 17.41
C ALA A 47 -17.18 -13.22 17.43
N ARG A 48 -17.38 -13.90 16.29
CA ARG A 48 -17.13 -15.34 16.16
C ARG A 48 -15.65 -15.67 16.11
N ALA A 49 -14.86 -14.83 15.46
CA ALA A 49 -13.40 -15.00 15.36
C ALA A 49 -12.75 -14.94 16.75
N MET A 50 -13.16 -14.01 17.60
CA MET A 50 -12.65 -13.88 18.96
C MET A 50 -12.97 -15.06 19.88
N LYS A 51 -13.93 -15.93 19.52
CA LYS A 51 -14.25 -17.16 20.28
C LYS A 51 -13.36 -18.35 19.90
N VAL A 52 -12.51 -18.23 18.89
CA VAL A 52 -11.56 -19.29 18.51
C VAL A 52 -10.49 -19.40 19.59
N PRO A 53 -10.25 -20.62 20.17
CA PRO A 53 -9.20 -20.81 21.16
C PRO A 53 -7.84 -20.38 20.63
N GLY A 54 -7.07 -19.61 21.44
CA GLY A 54 -5.78 -19.05 21.06
C GLY A 54 -5.85 -17.70 20.32
N MET A 55 -7.03 -17.11 20.18
CA MET A 55 -7.16 -15.75 19.67
C MET A 55 -6.87 -14.72 20.75
N VAL A 56 -6.15 -13.66 20.38
CA VAL A 56 -5.77 -12.56 21.28
C VAL A 56 -6.47 -11.28 20.90
N ALA A 57 -6.43 -10.87 19.62
CA ALA A 57 -7.06 -9.62 19.19
C ALA A 57 -7.42 -9.63 17.70
N VAL A 58 -8.40 -8.81 17.36
CA VAL A 58 -8.71 -8.37 15.99
C VAL A 58 -8.81 -6.85 16.03
N PHE A 59 -7.95 -6.17 15.28
CA PHE A 59 -7.97 -4.71 15.14
C PHE A 59 -8.57 -4.34 13.79
N THR A 60 -9.38 -3.29 13.79
CA THR A 60 -10.07 -2.73 12.64
C THR A 60 -9.69 -1.25 12.46
N TYR A 61 -10.26 -0.58 11.47
CA TYR A 61 -10.07 0.87 11.30
C TYR A 61 -10.57 1.68 12.50
N GLU A 62 -11.51 1.15 13.30
CA GLU A 62 -12.04 1.81 14.49
C GLU A 62 -11.04 1.83 15.65
N ASP A 63 -10.09 0.89 15.65
CA ASP A 63 -9.05 0.76 16.67
C ASP A 63 -7.79 1.56 16.35
N CYS A 64 -7.70 2.14 15.15
CA CYS A 64 -6.51 2.81 14.65
C CYS A 64 -6.66 4.34 14.68
N PRO A 65 -5.55 5.09 14.91
CA PRO A 65 -5.57 6.55 14.80
C PRO A 65 -5.97 6.99 13.38
N ASN A 66 -6.80 8.02 13.29
CA ASN A 66 -7.15 8.67 12.03
C ASN A 66 -6.10 9.73 11.65
N GLU A 67 -4.83 9.34 11.69
CA GLU A 67 -3.71 10.19 11.31
C GLU A 67 -3.00 9.61 10.10
N ARG A 68 -2.99 10.36 8.98
CA ARG A 68 -2.39 9.90 7.74
C ARG A 68 -0.89 10.02 7.76
N PHE A 69 -0.23 9.00 7.21
CA PHE A 69 1.21 8.93 7.02
C PHE A 69 1.54 8.62 5.56
N THR A 70 2.81 8.74 5.20
CA THR A 70 3.33 8.32 3.90
C THR A 70 4.12 7.01 4.04
N MET A 71 4.08 6.17 3.01
CA MET A 71 4.88 4.94 2.94
C MET A 71 6.34 5.21 2.58
N ALA A 72 6.64 6.35 1.98
CA ALA A 72 8.00 6.80 1.77
C ALA A 72 8.62 7.23 3.12
N GLY A 73 9.91 7.16 3.25
CA GLY A 73 10.58 7.45 4.54
C GLY A 73 12.05 7.75 4.39
N GLN A 74 12.44 8.39 3.28
CA GLN A 74 13.85 8.70 2.99
C GLN A 74 14.24 10.12 3.38
N THR A 75 13.27 11.04 3.46
CA THR A 75 13.50 12.45 3.77
C THR A 75 12.43 13.02 4.68
N TYR A 76 12.64 14.25 5.17
CA TYR A 76 11.62 15.04 5.85
C TYR A 76 11.79 16.53 5.45
N PRO A 77 10.74 17.20 4.97
CA PRO A 77 9.43 16.63 4.61
C PRO A 77 9.57 15.64 3.45
N GLU A 78 8.73 14.59 3.48
CA GLU A 78 8.71 13.59 2.42
C GLU A 78 7.92 14.13 1.20
N PRO A 79 8.45 14.00 -0.03
CA PRO A 79 7.76 14.48 -1.23
C PRO A 79 6.51 13.66 -1.61
N SER A 80 6.35 12.46 -1.06
CA SER A 80 5.14 11.66 -1.23
C SER A 80 3.97 12.20 -0.39
N PRO A 81 2.72 12.17 -0.90
CA PRO A 81 1.55 12.54 -0.13
C PRO A 81 1.35 11.67 1.13
N TYR A 82 0.77 12.28 2.15
CA TYR A 82 0.30 11.61 3.37
C TYR A 82 -1.12 11.15 3.13
N ASP A 83 -1.27 9.96 2.56
CA ASP A 83 -2.52 9.41 2.02
C ASP A 83 -2.93 8.08 2.67
N ARG A 84 -2.09 7.50 3.56
CA ARG A 84 -2.32 6.19 4.17
C ARG A 84 -2.72 6.29 5.61
N LEU A 85 -3.63 5.38 6.03
CA LEU A 85 -3.88 5.02 7.42
C LEU A 85 -3.34 3.61 7.69
N ILE A 86 -3.15 3.23 8.94
CA ILE A 86 -2.77 1.86 9.33
C ILE A 86 -3.83 0.88 8.83
N LEU A 87 -5.10 1.15 9.13
CA LEU A 87 -6.29 0.53 8.55
C LEU A 87 -7.25 1.65 8.17
N ASP A 88 -7.86 1.55 7.01
CA ASP A 88 -8.79 2.56 6.49
C ASP A 88 -10.18 1.95 6.28
N GLN A 89 -11.21 2.73 6.51
CA GLN A 89 -12.57 2.35 6.16
C GLN A 89 -12.77 2.24 4.63
N ARG A 90 -11.98 3.00 3.86
CA ARG A 90 -11.98 2.92 2.40
C ARG A 90 -10.86 2.02 1.92
N VAL A 91 -11.21 0.96 1.20
CA VAL A 91 -10.26 0.10 0.48
C VAL A 91 -10.13 0.58 -0.97
N ARG A 92 -8.90 0.62 -1.49
CA ARG A 92 -8.56 1.25 -2.78
C ARG A 92 -7.92 0.30 -3.79
N PHE A 93 -7.60 -0.92 -3.37
CA PHE A 93 -7.09 -1.96 -4.27
C PHE A 93 -7.41 -3.36 -3.73
N VAL A 94 -7.42 -4.35 -4.61
CA VAL A 94 -7.55 -5.76 -4.21
C VAL A 94 -6.34 -6.15 -3.36
N GLY A 95 -6.57 -6.59 -2.14
CA GLY A 95 -5.50 -6.90 -1.18
C GLY A 95 -5.21 -5.77 -0.18
N ASP A 96 -5.96 -4.66 -0.21
CA ASP A 96 -5.85 -3.61 0.80
C ASP A 96 -6.18 -4.15 2.21
N ALA A 97 -5.52 -3.58 3.24
CA ALA A 97 -5.65 -4.07 4.61
C ALA A 97 -7.02 -3.71 5.20
N VAL A 98 -7.71 -4.71 5.76
CA VAL A 98 -9.06 -4.57 6.34
C VAL A 98 -9.03 -4.73 7.86
N ALA A 99 -8.30 -5.73 8.35
CA ALA A 99 -8.15 -6.00 9.77
C ALA A 99 -6.80 -6.67 10.05
N ILE A 100 -6.28 -6.44 11.26
CA ILE A 100 -5.09 -7.12 11.78
C ILE A 100 -5.57 -8.15 12.79
N VAL A 101 -5.19 -9.41 12.59
CA VAL A 101 -5.64 -10.55 13.38
C VAL A 101 -4.46 -11.18 14.10
N ALA A 102 -4.49 -11.23 15.43
CA ALA A 102 -3.42 -11.73 16.29
C ALA A 102 -3.88 -12.91 17.14
N GLY A 103 -3.08 -13.95 17.21
CA GLY A 103 -3.33 -15.15 18.01
C GLY A 103 -2.06 -15.90 18.36
N GLU A 104 -2.17 -16.89 19.23
CA GLU A 104 -1.05 -17.70 19.75
C GLU A 104 -0.48 -18.66 18.70
N THR A 105 -1.32 -19.12 17.76
CA THR A 105 -0.90 -20.07 16.73
C THR A 105 -1.41 -19.67 15.35
N LYS A 106 -0.69 -20.10 14.31
CA LYS A 106 -1.10 -19.89 12.92
C LYS A 106 -2.47 -20.51 12.63
N GLU A 107 -2.75 -21.68 13.16
CA GLU A 107 -4.01 -22.40 12.97
C GLU A 107 -5.19 -21.65 13.59
N ALA A 108 -5.00 -21.05 14.79
CA ALA A 108 -6.01 -20.24 15.45
C ALA A 108 -6.32 -19.00 14.60
N VAL A 109 -5.29 -18.27 14.14
CA VAL A 109 -5.44 -17.07 13.30
C VAL A 109 -6.11 -17.41 11.97
N ASP A 110 -5.69 -18.49 11.29
CA ASP A 110 -6.26 -18.90 9.99
C ASP A 110 -7.74 -19.32 10.12
N ARG A 111 -8.12 -19.95 11.23
CA ARG A 111 -9.51 -20.28 11.53
C ARG A 111 -10.33 -19.04 11.82
N ALA A 112 -9.80 -18.12 12.62
CA ALA A 112 -10.47 -16.88 12.99
C ALA A 112 -10.71 -15.99 11.77
N MET A 113 -9.73 -15.82 10.89
CA MET A 113 -9.85 -15.03 9.67
C MET A 113 -11.03 -15.47 8.79
N LYS A 114 -11.30 -16.78 8.71
CA LYS A 114 -12.45 -17.33 7.96
C LYS A 114 -13.80 -17.05 8.60
N MET A 115 -13.82 -16.65 9.89
CA MET A 115 -15.05 -16.36 10.64
C MET A 115 -15.36 -14.86 10.69
N ILE A 116 -14.41 -13.98 10.34
CA ILE A 116 -14.64 -12.55 10.24
C ILE A 116 -15.55 -12.28 9.04
N LYS A 117 -16.62 -11.53 9.28
CA LYS A 117 -17.52 -11.07 8.22
C LYS A 117 -17.32 -9.59 8.01
N VAL A 118 -17.16 -9.20 6.76
CA VAL A 118 -17.01 -7.79 6.38
C VAL A 118 -18.13 -7.44 5.41
N GLU A 119 -18.85 -6.38 5.72
CA GLU A 119 -19.87 -5.81 4.85
C GLU A 119 -19.27 -4.63 4.08
N TYR A 120 -19.34 -4.69 2.76
CA TYR A 120 -18.81 -3.69 1.87
C TYR A 120 -19.92 -2.99 1.09
N GLU A 121 -19.79 -1.68 0.97
CA GLU A 121 -20.41 -0.92 -0.13
C GLU A 121 -19.39 -0.84 -1.26
N VAL A 122 -19.62 -1.64 -2.30
CA VAL A 122 -18.69 -1.69 -3.44
C VAL A 122 -18.88 -0.44 -4.30
N LEU A 123 -17.77 0.26 -4.57
CA LEU A 123 -17.73 1.48 -5.36
C LEU A 123 -17.12 1.19 -6.74
N THR A 124 -17.39 2.10 -7.69
CA THR A 124 -16.74 2.03 -9.01
C THR A 124 -15.23 2.23 -8.87
N PRO A 125 -14.40 1.27 -9.30
CA PRO A 125 -12.95 1.40 -9.22
C PRO A 125 -12.39 2.19 -10.40
N LEU A 126 -11.32 2.95 -10.16
CA LEU A 126 -10.53 3.61 -11.19
C LEU A 126 -9.25 2.80 -11.43
N LEU A 127 -9.28 1.91 -12.44
CA LEU A 127 -8.22 0.92 -12.67
C LEU A 127 -7.18 1.35 -13.72
N ASP A 128 -7.52 2.32 -14.57
CA ASP A 128 -6.62 2.84 -15.60
C ASP A 128 -6.07 4.20 -15.17
N PHE A 129 -4.80 4.23 -14.76
CA PHE A 129 -4.13 5.46 -14.29
C PHE A 129 -4.14 6.58 -15.35
N ARG A 130 -4.18 6.24 -16.66
CA ARG A 130 -4.23 7.23 -17.76
C ARG A 130 -5.54 8.02 -17.79
N LYS A 131 -6.59 7.46 -17.16
CA LYS A 131 -7.92 8.09 -17.02
C LYS A 131 -8.13 8.69 -15.64
N ALA A 132 -7.13 8.65 -14.76
CA ALA A 132 -7.27 9.06 -13.38
C ALA A 132 -7.27 10.58 -13.22
N LYS A 133 -6.40 11.27 -13.96
CA LYS A 133 -6.30 12.72 -13.90
C LYS A 133 -7.64 13.38 -14.24
N ASP A 134 -8.08 14.29 -13.38
CA ASP A 134 -9.32 15.07 -13.54
C ASP A 134 -10.59 14.21 -13.68
N ASN A 135 -10.59 12.99 -13.12
CA ASN A 135 -11.74 12.09 -13.11
C ASN A 135 -12.63 12.39 -11.90
N ASP A 136 -13.97 12.25 -12.08
CA ASP A 136 -14.95 12.45 -11.01
C ASP A 136 -14.83 11.41 -9.87
N ILE A 137 -14.28 10.23 -10.17
CA ILE A 137 -13.99 9.20 -9.16
C ILE A 137 -12.66 9.52 -8.50
N LEU A 138 -12.71 10.01 -7.26
CA LEU A 138 -11.51 10.32 -6.49
C LEU A 138 -11.00 9.08 -5.73
N VAL A 139 -9.69 8.81 -5.86
CA VAL A 139 -9.02 7.74 -5.12
C VAL A 139 -8.81 8.13 -3.66
N HIS A 140 -8.48 9.39 -3.42
CA HIS A 140 -8.27 9.97 -2.09
C HIS A 140 -9.13 11.23 -1.89
N PRO A 141 -10.46 11.08 -1.63
CA PRO A 141 -11.35 12.23 -1.43
C PRO A 141 -11.26 12.85 -0.02
N GLU A 142 -10.44 12.30 0.87
CA GLU A 142 -10.41 12.62 2.29
C GLU A 142 -9.83 14.02 2.55
N GLU A 143 -10.48 14.76 3.46
CA GLU A 143 -10.06 16.12 3.84
C GLU A 143 -8.72 16.17 4.59
N ASN A 144 -8.37 15.09 5.31
CA ASN A 144 -7.11 14.98 6.03
C ASN A 144 -5.93 14.49 5.17
N TRP A 145 -6.13 14.33 3.85
CA TRP A 145 -5.05 14.16 2.90
C TRP A 145 -4.18 15.43 2.83
N ARG A 146 -2.87 15.27 2.74
CA ARG A 146 -1.94 16.40 2.65
C ARG A 146 -0.67 16.03 1.89
N SER A 147 -0.06 17.03 1.26
CA SER A 147 1.32 16.98 0.76
C SER A 147 2.14 18.05 1.47
N LEU A 148 3.27 17.69 2.05
CA LEU A 148 4.15 18.60 2.78
C LEU A 148 5.19 19.27 1.86
N CYS A 149 5.37 18.74 0.65
CA CYS A 149 6.23 19.31 -0.38
C CYS A 149 5.41 19.83 -1.54
N ASN A 150 5.88 20.90 -2.16
CA ASN A 150 5.26 21.44 -3.37
C ASN A 150 5.70 20.61 -4.60
N VAL A 151 5.13 19.45 -4.75
CA VAL A 151 5.38 18.51 -5.87
C VAL A 151 4.26 18.50 -6.90
N GLY A 152 3.32 19.46 -6.82
CA GLY A 152 2.14 19.51 -7.70
C GLY A 152 1.15 18.37 -7.45
N ALA A 153 1.13 17.83 -6.22
CA ALA A 153 0.16 16.82 -5.80
C ALA A 153 -1.20 17.48 -5.52
N ASP A 154 -2.28 16.84 -6.00
CA ASP A 154 -3.66 17.32 -5.83
C ASP A 154 -4.63 16.14 -5.83
N ASN A 155 -5.17 15.82 -4.66
CA ASN A 155 -6.08 14.68 -4.51
C ASN A 155 -7.43 14.91 -5.20
N GLN A 156 -7.88 16.16 -5.36
CA GLN A 156 -9.12 16.49 -6.07
C GLN A 156 -9.01 16.29 -7.58
N ARG A 157 -7.80 16.10 -8.07
CA ARG A 157 -7.49 15.81 -9.46
C ARG A 157 -6.87 14.44 -9.68
N ASN A 158 -6.80 13.61 -8.64
CA ASN A 158 -6.09 12.33 -8.63
C ASN A 158 -4.60 12.45 -9.04
N LEU A 159 -3.94 13.54 -8.68
CA LEU A 159 -2.52 13.77 -8.97
C LEU A 159 -1.66 13.49 -7.72
N CYS A 160 -0.76 12.54 -7.82
CA CYS A 160 0.24 12.29 -6.77
C CYS A 160 1.45 13.22 -6.88
N ALA A 161 1.78 13.67 -8.09
CA ALA A 161 2.77 14.68 -8.38
C ALA A 161 2.54 15.27 -9.78
N SER A 162 3.04 16.49 -10.00
CA SER A 162 3.07 17.13 -11.31
C SER A 162 4.26 18.10 -11.35
N GLY A 163 5.02 18.05 -12.43
CA GLY A 163 6.14 18.96 -12.64
C GLY A 163 6.32 19.25 -14.12
N LYS A 164 6.88 20.41 -14.42
CA LYS A 164 7.27 20.82 -15.76
C LYS A 164 8.65 21.45 -15.69
N ASP A 165 9.53 21.05 -16.58
CA ASP A 165 10.86 21.63 -16.77
C ASP A 165 11.05 21.94 -18.24
N GLU A 166 11.24 23.22 -18.57
CA GLU A 166 11.37 23.68 -19.93
C GLU A 166 12.52 24.69 -20.01
N ALA A 167 13.34 24.59 -21.06
CA ALA A 167 14.38 25.55 -21.39
C ALA A 167 14.08 26.13 -22.77
N GLY A 168 13.76 27.45 -22.81
CA GLY A 168 13.38 28.14 -24.03
C GLY A 168 11.94 27.89 -24.47
N ASP A 169 11.60 28.33 -25.70
CA ASP A 169 10.28 28.09 -26.30
C ASP A 169 10.31 26.81 -27.11
N VAL A 170 9.96 25.70 -26.46
CA VAL A 170 9.98 24.33 -27.04
C VAL A 170 8.96 24.20 -28.16
N ASP A 171 7.78 24.78 -28.02
CA ASP A 171 6.72 24.72 -29.02
C ASP A 171 7.09 25.43 -30.29
N GLN A 172 7.72 26.62 -30.17
CA GLN A 172 8.24 27.34 -31.32
C GLN A 172 9.32 26.54 -32.06
N VAL A 173 10.31 26.00 -31.31
CA VAL A 173 11.38 25.18 -31.89
C VAL A 173 10.84 23.97 -32.63
N LEU A 174 9.88 23.26 -32.03
CA LEU A 174 9.24 22.09 -32.67
C LEU A 174 8.47 22.48 -33.94
N SER A 175 7.78 23.64 -33.94
CA SER A 175 7.03 24.13 -35.11
C SER A 175 7.95 24.49 -36.29
N GLU A 176 9.19 24.89 -36.03
CA GLU A 176 10.20 25.26 -37.01
C GLU A 176 11.04 24.07 -37.49
N CYS A 177 10.93 22.90 -36.86
CA CYS A 177 11.65 21.70 -37.24
C CYS A 177 11.16 21.14 -38.57
N LYS A 178 12.09 20.78 -39.47
CA LYS A 178 11.78 20.14 -40.74
C LYS A 178 11.13 18.73 -40.53
N TYR A 179 11.52 18.05 -39.49
CA TYR A 179 11.04 16.70 -39.12
C TYR A 179 10.77 16.65 -37.63
N VAL A 180 9.58 16.22 -37.25
CA VAL A 180 9.19 15.94 -35.87
C VAL A 180 8.77 14.46 -35.80
N VAL A 181 9.33 13.70 -34.86
CA VAL A 181 8.96 12.30 -34.61
C VAL A 181 8.45 12.19 -33.20
N GLU A 182 7.21 11.71 -33.05
CA GLU A 182 6.58 11.41 -31.77
C GLU A 182 6.27 9.91 -31.70
N GLN A 183 6.66 9.25 -30.63
CA GLN A 183 6.40 7.82 -30.45
C GLN A 183 6.21 7.45 -29.00
N THR A 184 5.26 6.56 -28.74
CA THR A 184 5.03 5.97 -27.41
C THR A 184 5.77 4.65 -27.30
N TYR A 185 6.54 4.48 -26.22
CA TYR A 185 7.27 3.25 -25.90
C TYR A 185 6.68 2.59 -24.67
N HIS A 186 6.63 1.24 -24.68
CA HIS A 186 6.23 0.42 -23.55
C HIS A 186 7.41 -0.42 -23.10
N THR A 187 7.74 -0.35 -21.83
CA THR A 187 8.74 -1.21 -21.19
C THR A 187 8.04 -2.33 -20.43
N GLN A 188 8.70 -3.47 -20.34
CA GLN A 188 8.24 -4.56 -19.50
C GLN A 188 8.29 -4.12 -18.02
N ALA A 189 7.25 -4.48 -17.27
CA ALA A 189 7.27 -4.33 -15.82
C ALA A 189 8.17 -5.42 -15.22
N ASN A 190 9.18 -5.02 -14.46
CA ASN A 190 10.11 -5.93 -13.80
C ASN A 190 10.00 -5.79 -12.28
N GLN A 191 10.06 -6.93 -11.59
CA GLN A 191 10.24 -6.97 -10.14
C GLN A 191 11.71 -6.64 -9.84
N GLN A 192 11.92 -5.70 -8.94
CA GLN A 192 13.25 -5.42 -8.41
C GLN A 192 13.61 -6.51 -7.40
N ALA A 193 14.82 -7.07 -7.51
CA ALA A 193 15.30 -8.12 -6.63
C ALA A 193 15.89 -7.55 -5.32
#